data_bbb711eb6f0df8d0497f4d4a133249a6
#
_entry.id   bbb711eb6f0df8d0497f4d4a133249a6
#
_cell.length_a   1.000
_cell.length_b   1.000
_cell.length_c   1.000
_cell.angle_alpha   90.00
_cell.angle_beta   90.00
_cell.angle_gamma   90.00
#
_symmetry.space_group_name_H-M   'P 1'
#
loop_
_entity.id
_entity.type
_entity.pdbx_description
1 polymer ?
#
loop_
_entity_poly.entity_id
_entity_poly.type
_entity_poly.pdbx_seq_one_letter_code
_entity_poly.pdbx_strand_id
1 'polypeptide(L)'
;MACLSISERAFELLHSDHSYYLDLKKHIERLKNKDQTPYTPAIPLFLALREALLMIKEEGLENRLKRNEKLANATRKAVKTLGLKLFPDENYASNTVTAINYPEGVEDKEFRNILKEKHRVIVAGAQSHIKGKVFRIGHMGICSFTDLLATFGAIEATLTELGYKVEKGSSVGAIADFM
;
A
#
# COMPACT_ATOMS: atom_id res chain seq x y z
N MET A 1 1.10 -12.06 9.76
CA MET A 1 1.17 -13.46 9.27
C MET A 1 1.97 -13.44 7.98
N ALA A 2 2.81 -14.45 7.74
CA ALA A 2 3.52 -14.65 6.48
C ALA A 2 3.07 -15.96 5.86
N CYS A 3 2.85 -15.97 4.54
CA CYS A 3 2.57 -17.17 3.75
C CYS A 3 3.81 -17.49 2.92
N LEU A 4 4.25 -18.75 2.94
CA LEU A 4 5.42 -19.21 2.22
C LEU A 4 5.03 -20.40 1.36
N SER A 5 5.53 -20.44 0.14
CA SER A 5 5.51 -21.62 -0.74
C SER A 5 6.92 -22.12 -0.92
N ILE A 6 7.13 -23.42 -0.70
CA ILE A 6 8.45 -24.05 -0.74
C ILE A 6 8.39 -25.23 -1.69
N SER A 7 9.33 -25.30 -2.65
CA SER A 7 9.47 -26.44 -3.54
C SER A 7 10.04 -27.66 -2.79
N GLU A 8 9.81 -28.87 -3.30
CA GLU A 8 10.36 -30.10 -2.74
C GLU A 8 11.89 -30.05 -2.63
N ARG A 9 12.57 -29.58 -3.69
CA ARG A 9 14.02 -29.39 -3.68
C ARG A 9 14.49 -28.46 -2.57
N ALA A 10 13.75 -27.36 -2.30
CA ALA A 10 14.10 -26.43 -1.23
C ALA A 10 13.82 -27.05 0.15
N PHE A 11 12.75 -27.85 0.28
CA PHE A 11 12.42 -28.54 1.52
C PHE A 11 13.51 -29.54 1.94
N GLU A 12 14.10 -30.28 0.99
CA GLU A 12 15.20 -31.20 1.25
C GLU A 12 16.46 -30.52 1.79
N LEU A 13 16.66 -29.24 1.47
CA LEU A 13 17.78 -28.43 1.93
C LEU A 13 17.54 -27.70 3.25
N LEU A 14 16.35 -27.83 3.85
CA LEU A 14 16.06 -27.18 5.13
C LEU A 14 16.79 -27.90 6.28
N HIS A 15 17.45 -27.10 7.11
CA HIS A 15 18.07 -27.54 8.36
C HIS A 15 17.28 -27.01 9.56
N SER A 16 17.18 -27.80 10.63
CA SER A 16 16.38 -27.50 11.83
C SER A 16 17.21 -26.99 13.01
N ASP A 17 18.45 -26.61 12.78
CA ASP A 17 19.45 -26.35 13.83
C ASP A 17 19.67 -24.86 14.16
N HIS A 18 19.06 -23.93 13.36
CA HIS A 18 19.34 -22.51 13.47
C HIS A 18 18.25 -21.68 14.21
N SER A 19 17.04 -22.22 14.36
CA SER A 19 15.94 -21.47 14.97
C SER A 19 14.93 -22.38 15.64
N TYR A 20 14.57 -22.08 16.88
CA TYR A 20 13.52 -22.80 17.58
C TYR A 20 12.13 -22.52 17.03
N TYR A 21 11.77 -21.23 16.84
CA TYR A 21 10.42 -20.79 16.49
C TYR A 21 10.23 -20.64 14.96
N LEU A 22 11.26 -20.21 14.25
CA LEU A 22 11.20 -19.99 12.80
C LEU A 22 11.69 -21.18 11.97
N ASP A 23 11.74 -22.38 12.55
CA ASP A 23 12.11 -23.62 11.90
C ASP A 23 11.04 -24.05 10.89
N LEU A 24 11.26 -23.73 9.61
CA LEU A 24 10.32 -24.05 8.53
C LEU A 24 10.09 -25.55 8.36
N LYS A 25 11.14 -26.37 8.53
CA LYS A 25 11.02 -27.82 8.42
C LYS A 25 10.05 -28.37 9.44
N LYS A 26 10.18 -27.96 10.70
CA LYS A 26 9.28 -28.31 11.79
C LYS A 26 7.84 -27.87 11.55
N HIS A 27 7.64 -26.66 10.99
CA HIS A 27 6.31 -26.18 10.63
C HIS A 27 5.66 -27.05 9.56
N ILE A 28 6.38 -27.40 8.49
CA ILE A 28 5.87 -28.19 7.39
C ILE A 28 5.59 -29.65 7.82
N GLU A 29 6.50 -30.27 8.56
CA GLU A 29 6.33 -31.64 9.06
C GLU A 29 5.13 -31.73 10.03
N ARG A 30 4.97 -30.74 10.91
CA ARG A 30 3.85 -30.73 11.85
C ARG A 30 2.51 -30.58 11.12
N LEU A 31 2.47 -29.72 10.12
CA LEU A 31 1.28 -29.53 9.28
C LEU A 31 0.93 -30.80 8.49
N LYS A 32 1.92 -31.42 7.82
CA LYS A 32 1.72 -32.65 7.03
C LYS A 32 1.29 -33.85 7.87
N ASN A 33 1.88 -34.02 9.07
CA ASN A 33 1.70 -35.24 9.86
C ASN A 33 0.55 -35.14 10.89
N LYS A 34 0.14 -33.94 11.27
CA LYS A 34 -0.82 -33.73 12.37
C LYS A 34 -1.88 -32.67 12.10
N ASP A 35 -1.88 -32.03 10.94
CA ASP A 35 -2.75 -30.89 10.60
C ASP A 35 -2.71 -29.78 11.68
N GLN A 36 -1.53 -29.55 12.26
CA GLN A 36 -1.34 -28.60 13.35
C GLN A 36 -0.10 -27.74 13.13
N THR A 37 -0.14 -26.53 13.69
CA THR A 37 1.06 -25.72 13.85
C THR A 37 1.96 -26.27 14.98
N PRO A 38 3.28 -26.09 14.94
CA PRO A 38 4.18 -26.56 16.00
C PRO A 38 4.01 -25.80 17.32
N TYR A 39 3.43 -24.60 17.26
CA TYR A 39 3.18 -23.72 18.42
C TYR A 39 1.77 -23.18 18.36
N THR A 40 1.32 -22.50 19.41
CA THR A 40 -0.01 -21.88 19.48
C THR A 40 -0.23 -20.95 18.29
N PRO A 41 -1.24 -21.19 17.45
CA PRO A 41 -1.50 -20.38 16.28
C PRO A 41 -2.15 -19.05 16.65
N ALA A 42 -1.88 -18.02 15.86
CA ALA A 42 -2.54 -16.72 15.94
C ALA A 42 -3.94 -16.80 15.30
N ILE A 43 -4.90 -17.47 15.96
CA ILE A 43 -6.25 -17.73 15.44
C ILE A 43 -6.93 -16.48 14.86
N PRO A 44 -6.93 -15.29 15.53
CA PRO A 44 -7.55 -14.11 14.95
C PRO A 44 -6.95 -13.70 13.61
N LEU A 45 -5.64 -13.88 13.40
CA LEU A 45 -5.00 -13.59 12.11
C LEU A 45 -5.37 -14.59 11.02
N PHE A 46 -5.60 -15.86 11.37
CA PHE A 46 -6.10 -16.86 10.42
C PHE A 46 -7.53 -16.52 9.97
N LEU A 47 -8.39 -16.14 10.90
CA LEU A 47 -9.76 -15.74 10.59
C LEU A 47 -9.78 -14.47 9.72
N ALA A 48 -8.96 -13.47 10.06
CA ALA A 48 -8.82 -12.25 9.24
C ALA A 48 -8.30 -12.56 7.82
N LEU A 49 -7.31 -13.45 7.69
CA LEU A 49 -6.80 -13.87 6.37
C LEU A 49 -7.89 -14.60 5.58
N ARG A 50 -8.62 -15.52 6.23
CA ARG A 50 -9.74 -16.23 5.59
C ARG A 50 -10.75 -15.24 5.01
N GLU A 51 -11.17 -14.24 5.79
CA GLU A 51 -12.12 -13.23 5.36
C GLU A 51 -11.58 -12.40 4.19
N ALA A 52 -10.34 -11.95 4.27
CA ALA A 52 -9.69 -11.22 3.18
C ALA A 52 -9.63 -12.04 1.87
N LEU A 53 -9.37 -13.35 1.96
CA LEU A 53 -9.35 -14.25 0.80
C LEU A 53 -10.76 -14.49 0.24
N LEU A 54 -11.79 -14.57 1.08
CA LEU A 54 -13.18 -14.65 0.63
C LEU A 54 -13.60 -13.40 -0.13
N MET A 55 -13.28 -12.21 0.38
CA MET A 55 -13.50 -10.94 -0.32
C MET A 55 -12.83 -10.90 -1.70
N ILE A 56 -11.58 -11.38 -1.80
CA ILE A 56 -10.88 -11.46 -3.10
C ILE A 56 -11.56 -12.44 -4.04
N LYS A 57 -12.01 -13.60 -3.52
CA LYS A 57 -12.72 -14.62 -4.30
C LYS A 57 -14.07 -14.13 -4.81
N GLU A 58 -14.80 -13.40 -3.99
CA GLU A 58 -16.10 -12.81 -4.31
C GLU A 58 -15.98 -11.70 -5.38
N GLU A 59 -15.02 -10.78 -5.22
CA GLU A 59 -14.72 -9.75 -6.21
C GLU A 59 -14.21 -10.34 -7.53
N GLY A 60 -13.46 -11.43 -7.47
CA GLY A 60 -12.70 -11.99 -8.58
C GLY A 60 -11.36 -11.31 -8.80
N LEU A 61 -10.30 -12.11 -8.98
CA LEU A 61 -8.93 -11.61 -9.09
C LEU A 61 -8.75 -10.60 -10.24
N GLU A 62 -9.33 -10.89 -11.40
CA GLU A 62 -9.24 -9.99 -12.57
C GLU A 62 -9.91 -8.63 -12.30
N ASN A 63 -11.09 -8.63 -11.69
CA ASN A 63 -11.81 -7.41 -11.32
C ASN A 63 -11.01 -6.59 -10.33
N ARG A 64 -10.39 -7.25 -9.35
CA ARG A 64 -9.52 -6.61 -8.38
C ARG A 64 -8.30 -5.96 -9.03
N LEU A 65 -7.66 -6.64 -9.98
CA LEU A 65 -6.51 -6.07 -10.73
C LEU A 65 -6.94 -4.84 -11.54
N LYS A 66 -8.06 -4.91 -12.27
CA LYS A 66 -8.63 -3.79 -13.03
C LYS A 66 -8.99 -2.60 -12.12
N ARG A 67 -9.59 -2.88 -10.95
CA ARG A 67 -9.91 -1.84 -9.98
C ARG A 67 -8.66 -1.14 -9.45
N ASN A 68 -7.63 -1.90 -9.08
CA ASN A 68 -6.37 -1.34 -8.63
C ASN A 68 -5.69 -0.49 -9.71
N GLU A 69 -5.70 -0.94 -10.95
CA GLU A 69 -5.18 -0.18 -12.09
C GLU A 69 -5.95 1.14 -12.29
N LYS A 70 -7.27 1.09 -12.23
CA LYS A 70 -8.12 2.28 -12.36
C LYS A 70 -7.85 3.30 -11.24
N LEU A 71 -7.73 2.86 -9.98
CA LEU A 71 -7.36 3.69 -8.84
C LEU A 71 -5.93 4.27 -8.97
N ALA A 72 -4.98 3.47 -9.44
CA ALA A 72 -3.62 3.92 -9.69
C ALA A 72 -3.56 5.01 -10.76
N ASN A 73 -4.27 4.83 -11.87
CA ASN A 73 -4.32 5.80 -12.95
C ASN A 73 -4.98 7.11 -12.51
N ALA A 74 -6.08 7.05 -11.74
CA ALA A 74 -6.71 8.22 -11.14
C ALA A 74 -5.76 8.97 -10.20
N THR A 75 -5.04 8.22 -9.33
CA THR A 75 -4.04 8.79 -8.43
C THR A 75 -2.91 9.49 -9.20
N ARG A 76 -2.34 8.84 -10.22
CA ARG A 76 -1.28 9.43 -11.05
C ARG A 76 -1.76 10.67 -11.80
N LYS A 77 -2.99 10.64 -12.33
CA LYS A 77 -3.59 11.80 -12.99
C LYS A 77 -3.73 12.97 -12.03
N ALA A 78 -4.27 12.74 -10.84
CA ALA A 78 -4.41 13.76 -9.80
C ALA A 78 -3.06 14.36 -9.37
N VAL A 79 -2.03 13.53 -9.19
CA VAL A 79 -0.66 13.99 -8.90
C VAL A 79 -0.15 14.95 -9.97
N LYS A 80 -0.30 14.58 -11.26
CA LYS A 80 0.15 15.41 -12.38
C LYS A 80 -0.65 16.72 -12.48
N THR A 81 -1.94 16.67 -12.21
CA THR A 81 -2.81 17.86 -12.22
C THR A 81 -2.38 18.88 -11.14
N LEU A 82 -1.86 18.41 -9.99
CA LEU A 82 -1.25 19.27 -8.97
C LEU A 82 0.15 19.80 -9.35
N GLY A 83 0.68 19.47 -10.51
CA GLY A 83 2.05 19.82 -10.90
C GLY A 83 3.13 19.02 -10.19
N LEU A 84 2.76 17.98 -9.44
CA LEU A 84 3.70 17.12 -8.73
C LEU A 84 4.30 16.07 -9.68
N LYS A 85 5.50 15.59 -9.34
CA LYS A 85 6.22 14.58 -10.12
C LYS A 85 6.13 13.21 -9.45
N LEU A 86 5.80 12.21 -10.23
CA LEU A 86 5.93 10.81 -9.80
C LEU A 86 7.41 10.49 -9.56
N PHE A 87 7.69 9.68 -8.56
CA PHE A 87 9.05 9.23 -8.28
C PHE A 87 9.54 8.15 -9.26
N PRO A 88 8.75 7.09 -9.55
CA PRO A 88 9.16 6.06 -10.51
C PRO A 88 8.91 6.50 -11.95
N ASP A 89 9.58 5.84 -12.90
CA ASP A 89 9.15 5.79 -14.29
C ASP A 89 7.77 5.11 -14.35
N GLU A 90 6.83 5.73 -15.06
CA GLU A 90 5.45 5.27 -15.13
C GLU A 90 5.32 3.89 -15.79
N ASN A 91 6.23 3.53 -16.69
CA ASN A 91 6.23 2.22 -17.33
C ASN A 91 6.47 1.07 -16.34
N TYR A 92 7.07 1.37 -15.19
CA TYR A 92 7.38 0.40 -14.12
C TYR A 92 6.64 0.70 -12.81
N ALA A 93 5.70 1.65 -12.82
CA ALA A 93 4.98 2.07 -11.62
C ALA A 93 3.99 1.00 -11.16
N SER A 94 3.97 0.74 -9.86
CA SER A 94 3.05 -0.21 -9.24
C SER A 94 1.59 0.27 -9.31
N ASN A 95 0.66 -0.66 -9.54
CA ASN A 95 -0.78 -0.40 -9.45
C ASN A 95 -1.34 -0.53 -8.02
N THR A 96 -0.49 -0.62 -6.99
CA THR A 96 -0.91 -0.75 -5.59
C THR A 96 -0.47 0.42 -4.72
N VAL A 97 0.58 1.15 -5.14
CA VAL A 97 1.13 2.30 -4.43
C VAL A 97 1.67 3.33 -5.42
N THR A 98 1.40 4.59 -5.17
CA THR A 98 1.97 5.71 -5.95
C THR A 98 2.96 6.47 -5.08
N ALA A 99 4.21 6.57 -5.54
CA ALA A 99 5.28 7.33 -4.89
C ALA A 99 5.45 8.69 -5.60
N ILE A 100 5.50 9.76 -4.80
CA ILE A 100 5.38 11.15 -5.27
C ILE A 100 6.52 11.96 -4.67
N ASN A 101 7.24 12.70 -5.50
CA ASN A 101 8.27 13.63 -5.02
C ASN A 101 7.61 14.83 -4.35
N TYR A 102 8.17 15.27 -3.22
CA TYR A 102 7.80 16.56 -2.65
C TYR A 102 8.18 17.68 -3.62
N PRO A 103 7.33 18.71 -3.78
CA PRO A 103 7.73 19.90 -4.51
C PRO A 103 8.73 20.70 -3.69
N GLU A 104 9.48 21.58 -4.36
CA GLU A 104 10.44 22.47 -3.71
C GLU A 104 9.77 23.33 -2.63
N GLY A 105 10.42 23.45 -1.48
CA GLY A 105 9.93 24.22 -0.33
C GLY A 105 8.92 23.49 0.56
N VAL A 106 8.54 22.25 0.26
CA VAL A 106 7.62 21.44 1.09
C VAL A 106 8.39 20.36 1.85
N GLU A 107 8.41 20.48 3.17
CA GLU A 107 9.11 19.53 4.06
C GLU A 107 8.23 18.33 4.42
N ASP A 108 8.80 17.12 4.32
CA ASP A 108 8.13 15.82 4.60
C ASP A 108 7.40 15.80 5.94
N LYS A 109 8.08 16.21 7.00
CA LYS A 109 7.54 16.12 8.35
C LYS A 109 6.35 17.08 8.55
N GLU A 110 6.46 18.29 8.04
CA GLU A 110 5.44 19.31 8.17
C GLU A 110 4.21 18.93 7.35
N PHE A 111 4.40 18.57 6.08
CA PHE A 111 3.33 18.11 5.20
C PHE A 111 2.53 16.94 5.80
N ARG A 112 3.21 15.89 6.25
CA ARG A 112 2.53 14.72 6.83
C ARG A 112 1.89 15.00 8.19
N ASN A 113 2.43 15.93 8.97
CA ASN A 113 1.80 16.35 10.22
C ASN A 113 0.50 17.10 9.96
N ILE A 114 0.46 18.05 9.04
CA ILE A 114 -0.75 18.78 8.68
C ILE A 114 -1.82 17.81 8.16
N LEU A 115 -1.46 16.92 7.23
CA LEU A 115 -2.38 15.89 6.72
C LEU A 115 -3.00 15.07 7.87
N LYS A 116 -2.15 14.59 8.78
CA LYS A 116 -2.61 13.74 9.89
C LYS A 116 -3.45 14.49 10.90
N GLU A 117 -2.98 15.64 11.40
CA GLU A 117 -3.62 16.32 12.54
C GLU A 117 -4.84 17.13 12.12
N LYS A 118 -4.80 17.81 10.97
CA LYS A 118 -5.92 18.63 10.50
C LYS A 118 -6.93 17.87 9.67
N HIS A 119 -6.46 16.96 8.80
CA HIS A 119 -7.32 16.29 7.82
C HIS A 119 -7.58 14.81 8.11
N ARG A 120 -6.93 14.23 9.14
CA ARG A 120 -7.02 12.79 9.48
C ARG A 120 -6.61 11.85 8.35
N VAL A 121 -5.78 12.33 7.43
CA VAL A 121 -5.22 11.57 6.32
C VAL A 121 -3.79 11.20 6.65
N ILE A 122 -3.45 9.93 6.48
CA ILE A 122 -2.10 9.40 6.75
C ILE A 122 -1.52 8.89 5.46
N VAL A 123 -0.41 9.46 5.04
CA VAL A 123 0.41 8.99 3.92
C VAL A 123 1.75 8.45 4.42
N ALA A 124 2.31 7.49 3.72
CA ALA A 124 3.60 6.91 4.11
C ALA A 124 4.77 7.78 3.60
N GLY A 125 5.75 8.02 4.45
CA GLY A 125 7.03 8.58 4.00
C GLY A 125 7.92 7.54 3.34
N ALA A 126 9.12 7.96 2.91
CA ALA A 126 10.13 7.09 2.33
C ALA A 126 11.24 6.75 3.34
N GLN A 127 12.12 5.82 2.97
CA GLN A 127 13.24 5.34 3.78
C GLN A 127 14.58 5.49 3.04
N SER A 128 15.67 5.25 3.75
CA SER A 128 17.03 5.26 3.20
C SER A 128 17.36 6.55 2.44
N HIS A 129 17.95 6.46 1.26
CA HIS A 129 18.42 7.58 0.45
C HIS A 129 17.35 8.51 -0.12
N ILE A 130 16.08 8.08 -0.09
CA ILE A 130 14.91 8.87 -0.53
C ILE A 130 14.05 9.37 0.65
N LYS A 131 14.50 9.17 1.90
CA LYS A 131 13.84 9.70 3.09
C LYS A 131 13.71 11.23 3.02
N GLY A 132 12.51 11.74 3.27
CA GLY A 132 12.21 13.17 3.20
C GLY A 132 12.02 13.74 1.79
N LYS A 133 12.28 12.94 0.74
CA LYS A 133 12.14 13.39 -0.66
C LYS A 133 10.85 12.91 -1.31
N VAL A 134 10.24 11.85 -0.77
CA VAL A 134 9.11 11.15 -1.38
C VAL A 134 8.08 10.79 -0.31
N PHE A 135 6.81 10.95 -0.64
CA PHE A 135 5.70 10.34 0.08
C PHE A 135 4.96 9.33 -0.79
N ARG A 136 4.18 8.46 -0.17
CA ARG A 136 3.52 7.36 -0.87
C ARG A 136 2.04 7.29 -0.48
N ILE A 137 1.19 7.08 -1.48
CA ILE A 137 -0.24 6.83 -1.33
C ILE A 137 -0.50 5.36 -1.72
N GLY A 138 -1.00 4.56 -0.78
CA GLY A 138 -1.47 3.22 -1.04
C GLY A 138 -2.92 3.24 -1.52
N HIS A 139 -3.21 2.52 -2.61
CA HIS A 139 -4.56 2.40 -3.17
C HIS A 139 -4.92 0.93 -3.42
N MET A 140 -4.53 0.07 -2.48
CA MET A 140 -4.82 -1.37 -2.47
C MET A 140 -5.85 -1.72 -1.39
N GLY A 141 -6.23 -2.98 -1.33
CA GLY A 141 -7.20 -3.47 -0.34
C GLY A 141 -8.63 -3.05 -0.69
N ILE A 142 -9.32 -2.43 0.24
CA ILE A 142 -10.70 -1.93 0.08
C ILE A 142 -10.76 -0.45 -0.30
N CYS A 143 -9.64 0.14 -0.71
CA CYS A 143 -9.59 1.54 -1.14
C CYS A 143 -10.59 1.82 -2.26
N SER A 144 -11.27 2.94 -2.16
CA SER A 144 -12.29 3.42 -3.10
C SER A 144 -11.91 4.76 -3.73
N PHE A 145 -12.66 5.18 -4.75
CA PHE A 145 -12.53 6.54 -5.29
C PHE A 145 -12.86 7.62 -4.24
N THR A 146 -13.83 7.36 -3.36
CA THR A 146 -14.17 8.28 -2.25
C THR A 146 -12.98 8.53 -1.33
N ASP A 147 -12.21 7.47 -1.03
CA ASP A 147 -10.99 7.61 -0.23
C ASP A 147 -9.93 8.46 -0.95
N LEU A 148 -9.80 8.29 -2.26
CA LEU A 148 -8.89 9.13 -3.07
C LEU A 148 -9.35 10.58 -3.12
N LEU A 149 -10.65 10.85 -3.32
CA LEU A 149 -11.21 12.21 -3.32
C LEU A 149 -10.91 12.92 -2.00
N ALA A 150 -11.17 12.25 -0.86
CA ALA A 150 -10.88 12.80 0.46
C ALA A 150 -9.37 13.05 0.66
N THR A 151 -8.54 12.09 0.23
CA THR A 151 -7.07 12.19 0.33
C THR A 151 -6.52 13.35 -0.48
N PHE A 152 -6.96 13.50 -1.73
CA PHE A 152 -6.45 14.56 -2.60
C PHE A 152 -7.01 15.94 -2.26
N GLY A 153 -8.25 16.04 -1.77
CA GLY A 153 -8.78 17.27 -1.18
C GLY A 153 -7.94 17.74 0.01
N ALA A 154 -7.53 16.81 0.88
CA ALA A 154 -6.63 17.10 2.00
C ALA A 154 -5.21 17.49 1.54
N ILE A 155 -4.68 16.85 0.49
CA ILE A 155 -3.38 17.19 -0.10
C ILE A 155 -3.41 18.60 -0.69
N GLU A 156 -4.45 18.97 -1.46
CA GLU A 156 -4.60 20.32 -1.98
C GLU A 156 -4.61 21.39 -0.87
N ALA A 157 -5.40 21.16 0.18
CA ALA A 157 -5.47 22.06 1.32
C ALA A 157 -4.11 22.21 2.03
N THR A 158 -3.42 21.09 2.24
CA THR A 158 -2.10 21.06 2.88
C THR A 158 -1.03 21.77 2.04
N LEU A 159 -0.98 21.51 0.74
CA LEU A 159 -0.03 22.18 -0.17
C LEU A 159 -0.28 23.67 -0.23
N THR A 160 -1.55 24.09 -0.26
CA THR A 160 -1.94 25.52 -0.22
C THR A 160 -1.47 26.19 1.08
N GLU A 161 -1.66 25.53 2.23
CA GLU A 161 -1.22 26.04 3.54
C GLU A 161 0.31 26.20 3.60
N LEU A 162 1.05 25.29 2.96
CA LEU A 162 2.51 25.33 2.85
C LEU A 162 3.02 26.30 1.75
N GLY A 163 2.14 27.07 1.13
CA GLY A 163 2.49 28.10 0.14
C GLY A 163 2.73 27.56 -1.27
N TYR A 164 2.49 26.27 -1.52
CA TYR A 164 2.56 25.71 -2.87
C TYR A 164 1.27 26.08 -3.66
N LYS A 165 1.45 26.60 -4.86
CA LYS A 165 0.31 27.00 -5.70
C LYS A 165 -0.43 25.80 -6.26
N VAL A 166 -1.68 25.64 -5.85
CA VAL A 166 -2.58 24.58 -6.30
C VAL A 166 -3.86 25.21 -6.83
N GLU A 167 -4.35 24.75 -7.95
CA GLU A 167 -5.71 25.04 -8.40
C GLU A 167 -6.69 24.18 -7.59
N LYS A 168 -7.48 24.84 -6.75
CA LYS A 168 -8.40 24.19 -5.81
C LYS A 168 -9.44 23.35 -6.54
N GLY A 169 -9.56 22.08 -6.16
CA GLY A 169 -10.48 21.11 -6.74
C GLY A 169 -9.96 20.44 -8.01
N SER A 170 -8.79 20.81 -8.52
CA SER A 170 -8.25 20.28 -9.79
C SER A 170 -7.92 18.78 -9.70
N SER A 171 -7.28 18.34 -8.62
CA SER A 171 -6.97 16.93 -8.43
C SER A 171 -8.20 16.09 -8.08
N VAL A 172 -9.13 16.68 -7.35
CA VAL A 172 -10.44 16.06 -7.03
C VAL A 172 -11.24 15.85 -8.32
N GLY A 173 -11.30 16.87 -9.20
CA GLY A 173 -11.92 16.76 -10.51
C GLY A 173 -11.27 15.68 -11.37
N ALA A 174 -9.94 15.65 -11.41
CA ALA A 174 -9.19 14.62 -12.16
C ALA A 174 -9.45 13.18 -11.69
N ILE A 175 -9.79 12.98 -10.40
CA ILE A 175 -10.20 11.66 -9.88
C ILE A 175 -11.64 11.35 -10.27
N ALA A 176 -12.54 12.36 -10.21
CA ALA A 176 -13.94 12.19 -10.55
C ALA A 176 -14.15 11.70 -11.99
N ASP A 177 -13.27 12.08 -12.92
CA ASP A 177 -13.28 11.60 -14.32
C ASP A 177 -13.14 10.07 -14.45
N PHE A 178 -12.69 9.37 -13.40
CA PHE A 178 -12.52 7.92 -13.37
C PHE A 178 -13.70 7.18 -12.71
N MET A 179 -14.65 7.88 -12.10
CA MET A 179 -15.78 7.26 -11.43
C MET A 179 -16.86 6.84 -12.41
#